data_612a133e0c8ccda18f7488bd4704cf19
#
_entry.id   612a133e0c8ccda18f7488bd4704cf19
#
_cell.length_a   1.000
_cell.length_b   1.000
_cell.length_c   1.000
_cell.angle_alpha   90.00
_cell.angle_beta   90.00
_cell.angle_gamma   90.00
#
_symmetry.space_group_name_H-M   'P 1'
#
loop_
_entity.id
_entity.type
_entity.pdbx_description
1 polymer ?
#
loop_
_entity_poly.entity_id
_entity_poly.type
_entity_poly.pdbx_seq_one_letter_code
_entity_poly.pdbx_strand_id
1 'polypeptide(L)'
;MRFYQEDKKMSKEFPITISSWTLGDQCKFEDRVIAAKNAGYEGIGLRAETYVDALNEGLFDKDILAILDKHGMKVTEVEYIVQWAEEHRSYEQKYKEQLCFHMCELFDVKQINCGLMENYSVEYTAQKLRELCQRAGKYI
;
A
#
# COMPACT_ATOMS: atom_id res chain seq x y z
N MET A 1 -14.91 28.93 -17.35
CA MET A 1 -15.85 28.12 -16.54
C MET A 1 -16.06 26.66 -16.99
N ARG A 2 -15.60 26.24 -18.17
CA ARG A 2 -15.70 24.84 -18.63
C ARG A 2 -14.65 23.87 -18.04
N PHE A 3 -13.49 24.36 -17.63
CA PHE A 3 -12.41 23.52 -17.09
C PHE A 3 -12.74 22.88 -15.73
N TYR A 4 -13.54 23.51 -14.88
CA TYR A 4 -13.89 22.99 -13.56
C TYR A 4 -14.91 21.85 -13.55
N GLN A 5 -15.66 21.63 -14.64
CA GLN A 5 -16.62 20.53 -14.70
C GLN A 5 -16.03 19.24 -15.27
N GLU A 6 -14.96 19.33 -16.07
CA GLU A 6 -14.24 18.14 -16.57
C GLU A 6 -13.36 17.51 -15.45
N ASP A 7 -12.77 18.33 -14.58
CA ASP A 7 -11.99 17.84 -13.44
C ASP A 7 -12.86 17.04 -12.44
N LYS A 8 -14.11 17.45 -12.22
CA LYS A 8 -15.04 16.69 -11.36
C LYS A 8 -15.46 15.34 -11.94
N LYS A 9 -15.41 15.17 -13.25
CA LYS A 9 -15.77 13.92 -13.91
C LYS A 9 -14.60 12.94 -13.91
N MET A 10 -13.38 13.42 -14.02
CA MET A 10 -12.17 12.60 -13.89
C MET A 10 -11.98 12.07 -12.46
N SER A 11 -12.27 12.86 -11.42
CA SER A 11 -12.16 12.42 -10.03
C SER A 11 -13.18 11.36 -9.62
N LYS A 12 -14.23 11.13 -10.42
CA LYS A 12 -15.19 10.03 -10.22
C LYS A 12 -14.76 8.70 -10.83
N GLU A 13 -13.88 8.76 -11.82
CA GLU A 13 -13.40 7.57 -12.53
C GLU A 13 -12.17 6.95 -11.86
N PHE A 14 -11.34 7.80 -11.22
CA PHE A 14 -10.13 7.38 -10.52
C PHE A 14 -10.10 7.97 -9.10
N PRO A 15 -10.08 7.13 -8.05
CA PRO A 15 -10.02 7.62 -6.68
C PRO A 15 -8.72 8.37 -6.43
N ILE A 16 -8.82 9.52 -5.77
CA ILE A 16 -7.62 10.25 -5.30
C ILE A 16 -7.13 9.57 -4.04
N THR A 17 -5.89 9.11 -4.08
CA THR A 17 -5.26 8.38 -2.97
C THR A 17 -4.07 9.16 -2.39
N ILE A 18 -3.77 8.89 -1.12
CA ILE A 18 -2.59 9.42 -0.43
C ILE A 18 -1.79 8.27 0.16
N SER A 19 -0.46 8.33 0.05
CA SER A 19 0.39 7.39 0.75
C SER A 19 0.35 7.62 2.27
N SER A 20 0.24 6.55 3.03
CA SER A 20 0.29 6.60 4.49
C SER A 20 1.58 7.21 5.03
N TRP A 21 2.66 7.14 4.27
CA TRP A 21 3.93 7.81 4.58
C TRP A 21 3.78 9.33 4.70
N THR A 22 3.01 9.95 3.79
CA THR A 22 2.83 11.40 3.75
C THR A 22 2.20 11.96 5.02
N LEU A 23 1.48 11.12 5.77
CA LEU A 23 0.79 11.51 7.00
C LEU A 23 1.66 11.41 8.26
N GLY A 24 2.96 11.10 8.10
CA GLY A 24 3.90 10.98 9.21
C GLY A 24 3.79 9.65 9.96
N ASP A 25 4.73 9.40 10.88
CA ASP A 25 4.88 8.14 11.62
C ASP A 25 4.34 8.20 13.05
N GLN A 26 4.07 9.40 13.60
CA GLN A 26 3.62 9.62 14.97
C GLN A 26 2.09 9.67 15.13
N CYS A 27 1.36 9.17 14.15
CA CYS A 27 -0.10 9.27 14.09
C CYS A 27 -0.72 7.87 14.26
N LYS A 28 -1.75 7.76 15.11
CA LYS A 28 -2.52 6.52 15.23
C LYS A 28 -3.20 6.17 13.91
N PHE A 29 -3.48 4.89 13.70
CA PHE A 29 -4.07 4.42 12.45
C PHE A 29 -5.39 5.13 12.12
N GLU A 30 -6.34 5.19 13.07
CA GLU A 30 -7.63 5.84 12.84
C GLU A 30 -7.49 7.35 12.58
N ASP A 31 -6.62 8.05 13.31
CA ASP A 31 -6.37 9.48 13.11
C ASP A 31 -5.81 9.76 11.71
N ARG A 32 -4.97 8.85 11.20
CA ARG A 32 -4.42 8.90 9.84
C ARG A 32 -5.52 8.76 8.79
N VAL A 33 -6.43 7.81 8.99
CA VAL A 33 -7.60 7.60 8.11
C VAL A 33 -8.51 8.83 8.11
N ILE A 34 -8.80 9.39 9.29
CA ILE A 34 -9.61 10.62 9.46
C ILE A 34 -8.94 11.80 8.75
N ALA A 35 -7.64 12.00 8.91
CA ALA A 35 -6.91 13.10 8.28
C ALA A 35 -6.97 13.00 6.75
N ALA A 36 -6.74 11.82 6.20
CA ALA A 36 -6.86 11.58 4.76
C ALA A 36 -8.28 11.86 4.25
N LYS A 37 -9.30 11.37 4.96
CA LYS A 37 -10.70 11.59 4.61
C LYS A 37 -11.08 13.06 4.63
N ASN A 38 -10.71 13.78 5.69
CA ASN A 38 -10.99 15.22 5.85
C ASN A 38 -10.29 16.07 4.78
N ALA A 39 -9.13 15.62 4.29
CA ALA A 39 -8.42 16.27 3.18
C ALA A 39 -9.04 15.95 1.80
N GLY A 40 -10.08 15.14 1.71
CA GLY A 40 -10.80 14.83 0.49
C GLY A 40 -10.26 13.62 -0.29
N TYR A 41 -9.36 12.83 0.31
CA TYR A 41 -8.90 11.59 -0.31
C TYR A 41 -9.98 10.49 -0.20
N GLU A 42 -10.03 9.63 -1.21
CA GLU A 42 -10.95 8.51 -1.30
C GLU A 42 -10.28 7.18 -0.96
N GLY A 43 -8.95 7.15 -1.03
CA GLY A 43 -8.13 5.99 -0.76
C GLY A 43 -6.83 6.31 -0.04
N ILE A 44 -6.22 5.27 0.49
CA ILE A 44 -4.92 5.33 1.16
C ILE A 44 -4.00 4.24 0.61
N GLY A 45 -2.80 4.62 0.21
CA GLY A 45 -1.71 3.70 -0.06
C GLY A 45 -1.10 3.27 1.28
N LEU A 46 -1.23 1.99 1.64
CA LEU A 46 -0.86 1.54 2.97
C LEU A 46 0.51 0.85 2.98
N ARG A 47 1.41 1.39 3.77
CA ARG A 47 2.73 0.79 4.00
C ARG A 47 2.65 -0.37 4.98
N ALA A 48 3.53 -1.36 4.77
CA ALA A 48 3.68 -2.49 5.68
C ALA A 48 4.03 -2.03 7.11
N GLU A 49 4.87 -1.00 7.25
CA GLU A 49 5.22 -0.42 8.54
C GLU A 49 3.99 0.18 9.24
N THR A 50 3.17 0.94 8.52
CA THR A 50 1.94 1.54 9.07
C THR A 50 0.95 0.46 9.53
N TYR A 51 0.85 -0.64 8.80
CA TYR A 51 0.04 -1.79 9.22
C TYR A 51 0.59 -2.43 10.50
N VAL A 52 1.91 -2.63 10.59
CA VAL A 52 2.55 -3.16 11.81
C VAL A 52 2.35 -2.21 12.99
N ASP A 53 2.44 -0.90 12.78
CA ASP A 53 2.18 0.09 13.83
C ASP A 53 0.74 -0.01 14.32
N ALA A 54 -0.23 -0.19 13.45
CA ALA A 54 -1.63 -0.41 13.83
C ALA A 54 -1.81 -1.68 14.68
N LEU A 55 -1.12 -2.77 14.34
CA LEU A 55 -1.12 -3.99 15.18
C LEU A 55 -0.48 -3.73 16.55
N ASN A 56 0.59 -2.91 16.61
CA ASN A 56 1.25 -2.53 17.86
C ASN A 56 0.38 -1.58 18.72
N GLU A 57 -0.56 -0.85 18.12
CA GLU A 57 -1.59 -0.10 18.83
C GLU A 57 -2.64 -1.03 19.50
N GLY A 58 -2.61 -2.32 19.21
CA GLY A 58 -3.56 -3.33 19.69
C GLY A 58 -4.74 -3.57 18.76
N LEU A 59 -4.70 -3.05 17.53
CA LEU A 59 -5.70 -3.34 16.51
C LEU A 59 -5.44 -4.72 15.89
N PHE A 60 -6.50 -5.40 15.52
CA PHE A 60 -6.46 -6.61 14.70
C PHE A 60 -6.97 -6.29 13.28
N ASP A 61 -6.78 -7.19 12.34
CA ASP A 61 -7.24 -7.05 10.95
C ASP A 61 -8.70 -6.58 10.86
N LYS A 62 -9.58 -7.20 11.65
CA LYS A 62 -11.00 -6.82 11.72
C LYS A 62 -11.24 -5.38 12.18
N ASP A 63 -10.39 -4.88 13.09
CA ASP A 63 -10.52 -3.52 13.64
C ASP A 63 -10.03 -2.50 12.60
N ILE A 64 -8.96 -2.81 11.90
CA ILE A 64 -8.43 -2.01 10.78
C ILE A 64 -9.48 -1.90 9.66
N LEU A 65 -10.08 -3.03 9.26
CA LEU A 65 -11.15 -3.04 8.27
C LEU A 65 -12.37 -2.24 8.72
N ALA A 66 -12.77 -2.38 10.00
CA ALA A 66 -13.89 -1.64 10.57
C ALA A 66 -13.65 -0.12 10.60
N ILE A 67 -12.41 0.32 10.89
CA ILE A 67 -12.02 1.74 10.85
C ILE A 67 -12.12 2.27 9.42
N LEU A 68 -11.59 1.55 8.45
CA LEU A 68 -11.66 1.95 7.04
C LEU A 68 -13.12 2.07 6.56
N ASP A 69 -13.95 1.09 6.87
CA ASP A 69 -15.38 1.07 6.52
C ASP A 69 -16.14 2.22 7.19
N LYS A 70 -15.93 2.42 8.50
CA LYS A 70 -16.53 3.52 9.29
C LYS A 70 -16.31 4.89 8.66
N HIS A 71 -15.13 5.12 8.10
CA HIS A 71 -14.77 6.41 7.49
C HIS A 71 -14.97 6.43 5.96
N GLY A 72 -15.46 5.34 5.36
CA GLY A 72 -15.64 5.23 3.91
C GLY A 72 -14.34 5.40 3.15
N MET A 73 -13.25 4.83 3.67
CA MET A 73 -11.93 4.82 3.07
C MET A 73 -11.56 3.43 2.59
N LYS A 74 -10.73 3.37 1.55
CA LYS A 74 -10.22 2.09 1.01
C LYS A 74 -8.70 2.11 0.97
N VAL A 75 -8.09 0.96 1.20
CA VAL A 75 -6.69 0.75 0.79
C VAL A 75 -6.69 0.56 -0.72
N THR A 76 -5.95 1.39 -1.43
CA THR A 76 -5.90 1.39 -2.91
C THR A 76 -4.65 0.74 -3.46
N GLU A 77 -3.59 0.75 -2.67
CA GLU A 77 -2.31 0.13 -3.00
C GLU A 77 -1.59 -0.28 -1.72
N VAL A 78 -0.76 -1.30 -1.81
CA VAL A 78 0.13 -1.73 -0.74
C VAL A 78 1.54 -1.23 -1.05
N GLU A 79 2.18 -0.63 -0.07
CA GLU A 79 3.52 -0.08 -0.15
C GLU A 79 4.42 -0.74 0.90
N TYR A 80 5.57 -1.03 0.69
CA TYR A 80 6.46 -0.84 -0.42
C TYR A 80 7.51 -1.97 -0.37
N ILE A 81 7.65 -2.74 -1.42
CA ILE A 81 8.64 -3.81 -1.49
C ILE A 81 9.92 -3.27 -2.11
N VAL A 82 11.01 -3.30 -1.36
CA VAL A 82 12.36 -3.01 -1.82
C VAL A 82 13.22 -4.26 -1.72
N GLN A 83 14.40 -4.23 -2.33
CA GLN A 83 15.39 -5.31 -2.21
C GLN A 83 14.90 -6.69 -2.70
N TRP A 84 13.82 -6.69 -3.48
CA TRP A 84 13.23 -7.90 -4.04
C TRP A 84 14.12 -8.58 -5.10
N ALA A 85 15.04 -7.82 -5.69
CA ALA A 85 15.97 -8.29 -6.71
C ALA A 85 17.31 -8.78 -6.13
N GLU A 86 17.56 -8.59 -4.84
CA GLU A 86 18.80 -9.07 -4.22
C GLU A 86 18.88 -10.60 -4.24
N GLU A 87 20.10 -11.12 -4.48
CA GLU A 87 20.35 -12.56 -4.55
C GLU A 87 20.21 -13.20 -3.14
N HIS A 88 20.72 -12.51 -2.12
CA HIS A 88 20.70 -12.97 -0.74
C HIS A 88 19.82 -12.06 0.11
N ARG A 89 18.53 -12.38 0.14
CA ARG A 89 17.56 -11.62 0.92
C ARG A 89 17.53 -12.06 2.38
N SER A 90 17.55 -11.10 3.30
CA SER A 90 17.42 -11.35 4.74
C SER A 90 16.04 -11.91 5.11
N TYR A 91 15.91 -12.43 6.33
CA TYR A 91 14.62 -12.85 6.87
C TYR A 91 13.62 -11.68 6.89
N GLU A 92 14.04 -10.51 7.34
CA GLU A 92 13.19 -9.30 7.43
C GLU A 92 12.66 -8.87 6.06
N GLN A 93 13.50 -8.88 5.04
CA GLN A 93 13.09 -8.56 3.66
C GLN A 93 12.05 -9.54 3.12
N LYS A 94 12.22 -10.84 3.38
CA LYS A 94 11.25 -11.88 3.01
C LYS A 94 9.95 -11.75 3.80
N TYR A 95 10.05 -11.48 5.10
CA TYR A 95 8.90 -11.26 5.96
C TYR A 95 8.08 -10.06 5.51
N LYS A 96 8.72 -8.93 5.22
CA LYS A 96 8.05 -7.73 4.71
C LYS A 96 7.33 -7.99 3.38
N GLU A 97 7.94 -8.76 2.47
CA GLU A 97 7.30 -9.16 1.21
C GLU A 97 6.04 -9.98 1.48
N GLN A 98 6.11 -10.98 2.36
CA GLN A 98 4.94 -11.79 2.73
C GLN A 98 3.85 -10.97 3.41
N LEU A 99 4.24 -9.99 4.23
CA LEU A 99 3.30 -9.07 4.85
C LEU A 99 2.57 -8.20 3.82
N CYS A 100 3.27 -7.69 2.81
CA CYS A 100 2.64 -6.97 1.71
C CYS A 100 1.63 -7.85 0.95
N PHE A 101 1.96 -9.12 0.73
CA PHE A 101 1.04 -10.07 0.09
C PHE A 101 -0.20 -10.34 0.95
N HIS A 102 -0.02 -10.55 2.27
CA HIS A 102 -1.12 -10.67 3.22
C HIS A 102 -2.04 -9.43 3.20
N MET A 103 -1.45 -8.24 3.19
CA MET A 103 -2.21 -6.98 3.12
C MET A 103 -3.01 -6.87 1.80
N CYS A 104 -2.46 -7.31 0.69
CA CYS A 104 -3.21 -7.36 -0.58
C CYS A 104 -4.43 -8.25 -0.49
N GLU A 105 -4.29 -9.43 0.10
CA GLU A 105 -5.41 -10.35 0.31
C GLU A 105 -6.44 -9.77 1.30
N LEU A 106 -5.97 -9.22 2.44
CA LEU A 106 -6.82 -8.64 3.47
C LEU A 106 -7.67 -7.47 2.97
N PHE A 107 -7.08 -6.58 2.18
CA PHE A 107 -7.74 -5.35 1.71
C PHE A 107 -8.33 -5.48 0.28
N ASP A 108 -8.24 -6.65 -0.33
CA ASP A 108 -8.62 -6.90 -1.75
C ASP A 108 -7.93 -5.93 -2.73
N VAL A 109 -6.64 -5.70 -2.54
CA VAL A 109 -5.81 -4.80 -3.35
C VAL A 109 -5.03 -5.59 -4.39
N LYS A 110 -5.04 -5.13 -5.63
CA LYS A 110 -4.33 -5.76 -6.75
C LYS A 110 -3.06 -5.03 -7.18
N GLN A 111 -2.62 -4.08 -6.36
CA GLN A 111 -1.46 -3.24 -6.66
C GLN A 111 -0.49 -3.21 -5.49
N ILE A 112 0.77 -3.56 -5.78
CA ILE A 112 1.90 -3.41 -4.85
C ILE A 112 2.92 -2.50 -5.50
N ASN A 113 3.34 -1.46 -4.80
CA ASN A 113 4.45 -0.63 -5.21
C ASN A 113 5.76 -1.30 -4.83
N CYS A 114 6.65 -1.44 -5.79
CA CYS A 114 7.98 -1.99 -5.56
C CYS A 114 9.06 -1.14 -6.25
N GLY A 115 10.23 -1.11 -5.68
CA GLY A 115 11.36 -0.35 -6.22
C GLY A 115 12.69 -1.08 -6.05
N LEU A 116 13.69 -0.56 -6.74
CA LEU A 116 15.07 -1.04 -6.63
C LEU A 116 15.89 -0.03 -5.83
N MET A 117 16.70 -0.54 -4.92
CA MET A 117 17.69 0.27 -4.18
C MET A 117 19.06 0.27 -4.88
N GLU A 118 19.29 -0.70 -5.74
CA GLU A 118 20.54 -0.92 -6.46
C GLU A 118 20.30 -0.91 -7.98
N ASN A 119 21.35 -0.61 -8.72
CA ASN A 119 21.32 -0.67 -10.18
C ASN A 119 21.71 -2.08 -10.64
N TYR A 120 20.80 -2.73 -11.34
CA TYR A 120 21.01 -4.02 -11.98
C TYR A 120 20.86 -3.93 -13.50
N SER A 121 21.36 -4.91 -14.24
CA SER A 121 21.06 -4.98 -15.67
C SER A 121 19.56 -5.21 -15.92
N VAL A 122 19.09 -4.81 -17.09
CA VAL A 122 17.69 -4.98 -17.47
C VAL A 122 17.29 -6.46 -17.45
N GLU A 123 18.17 -7.33 -17.94
CA GLU A 123 17.93 -8.77 -18.02
C GLU A 123 17.79 -9.39 -16.62
N TYR A 124 18.69 -9.03 -15.70
CA TYR A 124 18.63 -9.49 -14.31
C TYR A 124 17.36 -8.97 -13.62
N THR A 125 17.07 -7.69 -13.77
CA THR A 125 15.86 -7.07 -13.21
C THR A 125 14.60 -7.75 -13.72
N ALA A 126 14.51 -8.01 -15.02
CA ALA A 126 13.36 -8.67 -15.63
C ALA A 126 13.19 -10.11 -15.12
N GLN A 127 14.30 -10.83 -14.90
CA GLN A 127 14.26 -12.17 -14.29
C GLN A 127 13.72 -12.11 -12.86
N LYS A 128 14.27 -11.21 -12.02
CA LYS A 128 13.86 -11.07 -10.62
C LYS A 128 12.44 -10.57 -10.47
N LEU A 129 11.97 -9.70 -11.37
CA LEU A 129 10.58 -9.27 -11.39
C LEU A 129 9.62 -10.43 -11.71
N ARG A 130 9.96 -11.32 -12.64
CA ARG A 130 9.17 -12.52 -12.89
C ARG A 130 9.11 -13.43 -11.65
N GLU A 131 10.23 -13.60 -10.95
CA GLU A 131 10.27 -14.37 -9.70
C GLU A 131 9.36 -13.72 -8.61
N LEU A 132 9.38 -12.39 -8.48
CA LEU A 132 8.49 -11.66 -7.58
C LEU A 132 7.02 -11.86 -7.97
N CYS A 133 6.67 -11.71 -9.24
CA CYS A 133 5.31 -11.91 -9.73
C CYS A 133 4.82 -13.35 -9.47
N GLN A 134 5.69 -14.35 -9.64
CA GLN A 134 5.34 -15.75 -9.33
C GLN A 134 5.04 -15.96 -7.84
N ARG A 135 5.77 -15.29 -6.95
CA ARG A 135 5.49 -15.34 -5.51
C ARG A 135 4.20 -14.62 -5.16
N ALA A 136 3.98 -13.44 -5.76
CA ALA A 136 2.78 -12.64 -5.56
C ALA A 136 1.51 -13.29 -6.11
N GLY A 137 1.59 -14.00 -7.22
CA GLY A 137 0.46 -14.59 -7.94
C GLY A 137 -0.36 -15.64 -7.17
N LYS A 138 0.02 -15.93 -5.92
CA LYS A 138 -0.76 -16.75 -4.99
C LYS A 138 -1.74 -15.93 -4.15
N TYR A 139 -1.59 -14.62 -4.12
CA TYR A 139 -2.28 -13.69 -3.21
C TYR A 139 -3.05 -12.58 -3.94
N ILE A 140 -2.72 -12.35 -5.22
CA ILE A 140 -3.26 -11.21 -5.99
C ILE A 140 -4.05 -11.71 -7.20
#